data_71dca86a617c8fc25fe6f23d97981a31
#
_entry.id   71dca86a617c8fc25fe6f23d97981a31
#
_cell.length_a   1.000
_cell.length_b   1.000
_cell.length_c   1.000
_cell.angle_alpha   90.00
_cell.angle_beta   90.00
_cell.angle_gamma   90.00
#
_symmetry.space_group_name_H-M   'P 1'
#
loop_
_entity.id
_entity.type
_entity.pdbx_description
1 polymer ?
#
loop_
_entity_poly.entity_id
_entity_poly.type
_entity_poly.pdbx_seq_one_letter_code
_entity_poly.pdbx_strand_id
1 'polypeptide(L)'
;GLGDVYKRQYLFSNSLAPGIIGASLEVFKMLKESNALHDKLVENVNYFRDKMTAAGFDIKPTQSAICAVMLYDAKLSQIYAARMQEEGIYVTGFYYPVVPKDQARIRVQISAGHEKAHLDKCIAAFIKVGKELNVLKTE
;
A
#
# COMPACT_ATOMS: atom_id res chain seq x y z
N GLY A 1 -10.08 36.02 -15.27
CA GLY A 1 -8.78 35.91 -14.62
C GLY A 1 -8.80 34.97 -13.42
N LEU A 2 -7.63 34.69 -12.83
CA LEU A 2 -7.48 33.79 -11.68
C LEU A 2 -8.43 34.13 -10.51
N GLY A 3 -8.72 35.42 -10.27
CA GLY A 3 -9.67 35.85 -9.23
C GLY A 3 -11.10 35.35 -9.45
N ASP A 4 -11.48 35.09 -10.68
CA ASP A 4 -12.83 34.60 -11.01
C ASP A 4 -12.98 33.10 -10.74
N VAL A 5 -11.91 32.36 -10.89
CA VAL A 5 -11.85 30.91 -10.53
C VAL A 5 -11.96 30.73 -9.01
N TYR A 6 -11.26 31.53 -8.22
CA TYR A 6 -11.33 31.49 -6.75
C TYR A 6 -12.72 31.91 -6.23
N LYS A 7 -13.34 32.92 -6.82
CA LYS A 7 -14.70 33.35 -6.45
C LYS A 7 -15.75 32.29 -6.74
N ARG A 8 -15.60 31.52 -7.81
CA ARG A 8 -16.53 30.43 -8.14
C ARG A 8 -16.46 29.28 -7.14
N GLN A 9 -15.29 28.99 -6.59
CA GLN A 9 -15.15 27.97 -5.55
C GLN A 9 -15.90 28.30 -4.25
N TYR A 10 -16.00 29.58 -3.92
CA TYR A 10 -16.80 30.06 -2.77
C TYR A 10 -18.30 30.25 -3.09
N LEU A 11 -18.65 30.50 -4.34
CA LEU A 11 -20.02 30.78 -4.75
C LEU A 11 -20.84 29.51 -5.01
N PHE A 12 -20.21 28.44 -5.47
CA PHE A 12 -20.86 27.16 -5.79
C PHE A 12 -20.42 26.09 -4.79
N SER A 13 -21.02 26.07 -3.63
CA SER A 13 -21.22 24.98 -2.66
C SER A 13 -20.27 23.74 -2.69
N ASN A 14 -19.03 23.84 -3.14
CA ASN A 14 -17.97 22.82 -2.93
C ASN A 14 -17.24 23.04 -1.59
N SER A 15 -17.84 23.78 -0.68
CA SER A 15 -17.34 23.90 0.68
C SER A 15 -17.52 22.57 1.42
N LEU A 16 -16.50 22.15 2.14
CA LEU A 16 -16.55 20.95 2.97
C LEU A 16 -17.65 21.10 4.03
N ALA A 17 -18.36 20.02 4.30
CA ALA A 17 -19.34 20.01 5.38
C ALA A 17 -18.67 20.34 6.74
N PRO A 18 -19.31 21.12 7.61
CA PRO A 18 -18.72 21.54 8.89
C PRO A 18 -18.23 20.38 9.75
N GLY A 19 -18.93 19.24 9.74
CA GLY A 19 -18.51 18.03 10.45
C GLY A 19 -17.20 17.45 9.93
N ILE A 20 -16.97 17.49 8.59
CA ILE A 20 -15.70 17.06 7.98
C ILE A 20 -14.57 18.00 8.38
N ILE A 21 -14.84 19.32 8.38
CA ILE A 21 -13.84 20.32 8.81
C ILE A 21 -13.47 20.09 10.27
N GLY A 22 -14.44 19.92 11.17
CA GLY A 22 -14.22 19.65 12.58
C GLY A 22 -13.37 18.40 12.82
N ALA A 23 -13.72 17.31 12.17
CA ALA A 23 -12.95 16.05 12.24
C ALA A 23 -11.52 16.22 11.70
N SER A 24 -11.32 16.93 10.59
CA SER A 24 -10.00 17.19 10.02
C SER A 24 -9.12 18.03 10.95
N LEU A 25 -9.68 19.06 11.57
CA LEU A 25 -8.95 19.88 12.52
C LEU A 25 -8.48 19.08 13.75
N GLU A 26 -9.34 18.19 14.27
CA GLU A 26 -8.96 17.31 15.38
C GLU A 26 -7.87 16.32 14.97
N VAL A 27 -7.95 15.72 13.78
CA VAL A 27 -6.87 14.85 13.27
C VAL A 27 -5.54 15.60 13.17
N PHE A 28 -5.54 16.82 12.64
CA PHE A 28 -4.31 17.62 12.57
C PHE A 28 -3.75 17.97 13.95
N LYS A 29 -4.62 18.21 14.95
CA LYS A 29 -4.20 18.44 16.32
C LYS A 29 -3.54 17.19 16.89
N MET A 30 -4.16 16.02 16.76
CA MET A 30 -3.60 14.74 17.21
C MET A 30 -2.24 14.45 16.56
N LEU A 31 -2.08 14.72 15.24
CA LEU A 31 -0.81 14.55 14.52
C LEU A 31 0.29 15.51 14.98
N LYS A 32 -0.06 16.71 15.47
CA LYS A 32 0.91 17.63 16.09
C LYS A 32 1.34 17.20 17.49
N GLU A 33 0.47 16.53 18.23
CA GLU A 33 0.71 16.10 19.59
C GLU A 33 1.57 14.82 19.67
N SER A 34 1.49 13.95 18.67
CA SER A 34 2.23 12.68 18.68
C SER A 34 2.58 12.18 17.28
N ASN A 35 3.83 11.74 17.11
CA ASN A 35 4.31 11.03 15.92
C ASN A 35 4.28 9.49 16.09
N ALA A 36 3.83 8.96 17.22
CA ALA A 36 3.95 7.55 17.55
C ALA A 36 3.34 6.61 16.49
N LEU A 37 2.18 6.96 15.93
CA LEU A 37 1.55 6.17 14.85
C LEU A 37 2.33 6.24 13.54
N HIS A 38 2.90 7.41 13.23
CA HIS A 38 3.75 7.57 12.06
C HIS A 38 5.04 6.75 12.19
N ASP A 39 5.70 6.81 13.34
CA ASP A 39 6.94 6.07 13.61
C ASP A 39 6.69 4.56 13.55
N LYS A 40 5.60 4.08 14.15
CA LYS A 40 5.17 2.68 14.03
C LYS A 40 4.89 2.27 12.59
N LEU A 41 4.26 3.15 11.79
CA LEU A 41 4.04 2.90 10.38
C LEU A 41 5.36 2.74 9.63
N VAL A 42 6.32 3.64 9.84
CA VAL A 42 7.65 3.59 9.21
C VAL A 42 8.39 2.31 9.61
N GLU A 43 8.37 1.95 10.90
CA GLU A 43 8.96 0.68 11.38
C GLU A 43 8.34 -0.53 10.67
N ASN A 44 7.02 -0.61 10.61
CA ASN A 44 6.30 -1.69 9.96
C ASN A 44 6.64 -1.80 8.47
N VAL A 45 6.72 -0.67 7.78
CA VAL A 45 7.07 -0.61 6.34
C VAL A 45 8.48 -1.10 6.09
N ASN A 46 9.45 -0.62 6.87
CA ASN A 46 10.84 -1.04 6.75
C ASN A 46 10.97 -2.54 7.05
N TYR A 47 10.37 -3.00 8.14
CA TYR A 47 10.35 -4.42 8.49
C TYR A 47 9.82 -5.30 7.36
N PHE A 48 8.68 -4.94 6.78
CA PHE A 48 8.08 -5.69 5.67
C PHE A 48 9.00 -5.69 4.43
N ARG A 49 9.54 -4.53 4.04
CA ARG A 49 10.43 -4.41 2.89
C ARG A 49 11.70 -5.23 3.04
N ASP A 50 12.35 -5.12 4.20
CA ASP A 50 13.61 -5.83 4.46
C ASP A 50 13.41 -7.35 4.38
N LYS A 51 12.35 -7.86 5.01
CA LYS A 51 12.00 -9.28 4.98
C LYS A 51 11.65 -9.78 3.59
N MET A 52 10.86 -9.01 2.82
CA MET A 52 10.49 -9.38 1.46
C MET A 52 11.69 -9.35 0.52
N THR A 53 12.56 -8.34 0.64
CA THR A 53 13.79 -8.25 -0.15
C THR A 53 14.74 -9.39 0.20
N ALA A 54 14.90 -9.72 1.48
CA ALA A 54 15.70 -10.86 1.93
C ALA A 54 15.16 -12.20 1.41
N ALA A 55 13.84 -12.31 1.22
CA ALA A 55 13.22 -13.49 0.63
C ALA A 55 13.38 -13.57 -0.91
N GLY A 56 13.96 -12.54 -1.55
CA GLY A 56 14.23 -12.51 -2.99
C GLY A 56 13.17 -11.82 -3.84
N PHE A 57 12.20 -11.14 -3.24
CA PHE A 57 11.23 -10.33 -3.99
C PHE A 57 11.83 -8.99 -4.43
N ASP A 58 11.50 -8.59 -5.65
CA ASP A 58 11.78 -7.24 -6.14
C ASP A 58 10.72 -6.27 -5.61
N ILE A 59 11.14 -5.38 -4.70
CA ILE A 59 10.29 -4.34 -4.11
C ILE A 59 10.69 -3.00 -4.69
N LYS A 60 9.76 -2.37 -5.40
CA LYS A 60 10.02 -1.04 -5.98
C LYS A 60 10.26 -0.01 -4.87
N PRO A 61 11.38 0.72 -4.89
CA PRO A 61 11.68 1.75 -3.90
C PRO A 61 10.58 2.83 -3.86
N THR A 62 10.12 3.17 -2.68
CA THR A 62 9.14 4.25 -2.45
C THR A 62 9.26 4.74 -1.01
N GLN A 63 8.93 6.01 -0.77
CA GLN A 63 8.89 6.60 0.57
C GLN A 63 7.52 6.45 1.25
N SER A 64 6.54 5.87 0.55
CA SER A 64 5.18 5.71 1.08
C SER A 64 4.99 4.40 1.84
N ALA A 65 3.88 4.28 2.56
CA ALA A 65 3.44 3.04 3.21
C ALA A 65 2.96 1.96 2.23
N ILE A 66 3.00 2.24 0.94
CA ILE A 66 2.64 1.29 -0.11
C ILE A 66 3.91 0.57 -0.57
N CYS A 67 3.88 -0.77 -0.48
CA CYS A 67 4.93 -1.63 -0.99
C CYS A 67 4.47 -2.27 -2.30
N ALA A 68 5.22 -2.05 -3.38
CA ALA A 68 4.94 -2.64 -4.69
C ALA A 68 5.86 -3.85 -4.90
N VAL A 69 5.28 -5.05 -4.81
CA VAL A 69 5.96 -6.32 -5.10
C VAL A 69 5.89 -6.56 -6.61
N MET A 70 7.02 -6.44 -7.29
CA MET A 70 7.07 -6.53 -8.76
C MET A 70 6.93 -7.98 -9.22
N LEU A 71 6.01 -8.22 -10.16
CA LEU A 71 5.80 -9.51 -10.81
C LEU A 71 5.96 -9.42 -12.32
N TYR A 72 5.90 -8.21 -12.90
CA TYR A 72 6.07 -7.87 -14.30
C TYR A 72 4.99 -8.41 -15.23
N ASP A 73 4.49 -9.64 -15.02
CA ASP A 73 3.47 -10.31 -15.83
C ASP A 73 2.06 -10.05 -15.27
N ALA A 74 1.13 -9.64 -16.16
CA ALA A 74 -0.25 -9.29 -15.81
C ALA A 74 -1.07 -10.50 -15.36
N LYS A 75 -0.90 -11.65 -16.01
CA LYS A 75 -1.62 -12.90 -15.68
C LYS A 75 -1.13 -13.46 -14.37
N LEU A 76 0.18 -13.43 -14.17
CA LEU A 76 0.81 -13.86 -12.92
C LEU A 76 0.32 -13.01 -11.74
N SER A 77 0.19 -11.69 -11.90
CA SER A 77 -0.27 -10.81 -10.82
C SER A 77 -1.72 -11.11 -10.39
N GLN A 78 -2.59 -11.51 -11.33
CA GLN A 78 -3.96 -11.91 -11.03
C GLN A 78 -4.01 -13.24 -10.28
N ILE A 79 -3.28 -14.25 -10.78
CA ILE A 79 -3.19 -15.57 -10.15
C ILE A 79 -2.60 -15.44 -8.75
N TYR A 80 -1.55 -14.64 -8.61
CA TYR A 80 -0.88 -14.40 -7.33
C TYR A 80 -1.84 -13.77 -6.31
N ALA A 81 -2.59 -12.74 -6.71
CA ALA A 81 -3.58 -12.10 -5.83
C ALA A 81 -4.68 -13.06 -5.38
N ALA A 82 -5.18 -13.91 -6.29
CA ALA A 82 -6.16 -14.94 -5.97
C ALA A 82 -5.61 -15.96 -4.94
N ARG A 83 -4.39 -16.45 -5.16
CA ARG A 83 -3.73 -17.37 -4.22
C ARG A 83 -3.48 -16.76 -2.84
N MET A 84 -3.09 -15.49 -2.80
CA MET A 84 -2.94 -14.75 -1.53
C MET A 84 -4.25 -14.65 -0.76
N GLN A 85 -5.37 -14.47 -1.47
CA GLN A 85 -6.69 -14.43 -0.84
C GLN A 85 -7.06 -15.79 -0.21
N GLU A 86 -6.70 -16.92 -0.83
CA GLU A 86 -6.88 -18.25 -0.26
C GLU A 86 -6.05 -18.46 1.02
N GLU A 87 -4.88 -17.80 1.13
CA GLU A 87 -4.07 -17.78 2.37
C GLU A 87 -4.63 -16.78 3.41
N GLY A 88 -5.76 -16.14 3.13
CA GLY A 88 -6.40 -15.17 4.02
C GLY A 88 -5.74 -13.79 4.03
N ILE A 89 -5.00 -13.44 2.97
CA ILE A 89 -4.35 -12.14 2.79
C ILE A 89 -4.99 -11.42 1.61
N TYR A 90 -5.66 -10.31 1.90
CA TYR A 90 -6.26 -9.49 0.87
C TYR A 90 -5.21 -8.53 0.27
N VAL A 91 -4.87 -8.75 -0.99
CA VAL A 91 -3.98 -7.90 -1.78
C VAL A 91 -4.55 -7.68 -3.18
N THR A 92 -4.11 -6.62 -3.84
CA THR A 92 -4.60 -6.27 -5.18
C THR A 92 -3.48 -6.33 -6.20
N GLY A 93 -3.72 -7.07 -7.28
CA GLY A 93 -2.85 -7.08 -8.47
C GLY A 93 -3.11 -5.85 -9.34
N PHE A 94 -2.05 -5.15 -9.71
CA PHE A 94 -2.09 -4.01 -10.62
C PHE A 94 -1.38 -4.38 -11.92
N TYR A 95 -2.07 -4.19 -13.04
CA TYR A 95 -1.59 -4.51 -14.39
C TYR A 95 -2.12 -3.48 -15.40
N TYR A 96 -1.70 -3.58 -16.66
CA TYR A 96 -2.17 -2.68 -17.71
C TYR A 96 -3.71 -2.69 -17.82
N PRO A 97 -4.41 -1.53 -17.97
CA PRO A 97 -3.87 -0.18 -18.22
C PRO A 97 -3.57 0.64 -16.95
N VAL A 98 -3.79 0.12 -15.74
CA VAL A 98 -3.57 0.86 -14.47
C VAL A 98 -2.09 1.14 -14.23
N VAL A 99 -1.23 0.25 -14.67
CA VAL A 99 0.23 0.41 -14.70
C VAL A 99 0.74 0.16 -16.11
N PRO A 100 1.94 0.66 -16.50
CA PRO A 100 2.51 0.38 -17.81
C PRO A 100 2.63 -1.13 -18.07
N LYS A 101 2.69 -1.52 -19.36
CA LYS A 101 2.95 -2.92 -19.77
C LYS A 101 4.27 -3.39 -19.14
N ASP A 102 4.33 -4.66 -18.81
CA ASP A 102 5.50 -5.32 -18.20
C ASP A 102 5.92 -4.71 -16.85
N GLN A 103 5.00 -4.04 -16.15
CA GLN A 103 5.19 -3.50 -14.82
C GLN A 103 4.09 -3.95 -13.85
N ALA A 104 3.49 -5.10 -14.10
CA ALA A 104 2.50 -5.66 -13.20
C ALA A 104 3.10 -5.95 -11.83
N ARG A 105 2.32 -5.71 -10.80
CA ARG A 105 2.77 -5.78 -9.40
C ARG A 105 1.62 -6.11 -8.45
N ILE A 106 1.94 -6.64 -7.30
CA ILE A 106 1.02 -6.66 -6.16
C ILE A 106 1.25 -5.41 -5.32
N ARG A 107 0.18 -4.70 -5.02
CA ARG A 107 0.22 -3.53 -4.15
C ARG A 107 -0.18 -3.94 -2.74
N VAL A 108 0.76 -3.80 -1.81
CA VAL A 108 0.54 -4.04 -0.38
C VAL A 108 0.52 -2.70 0.33
N GLN A 109 -0.52 -2.44 1.10
CA GLN A 109 -0.64 -1.23 1.91
C GLN A 109 -0.43 -1.58 3.38
N ILE A 110 0.64 -1.05 3.96
CA ILE A 110 0.98 -1.22 5.37
C ILE A 110 0.26 -0.16 6.21
N SER A 111 -0.10 -0.52 7.44
CA SER A 111 -0.76 0.36 8.39
C SER A 111 -0.03 0.33 9.74
N ALA A 112 -0.13 1.42 10.49
CA ALA A 112 0.30 1.48 11.90
C ALA A 112 -0.50 0.52 12.79
N GLY A 113 -1.73 0.15 12.37
CA GLY A 113 -2.55 -0.85 13.06
C GLY A 113 -2.08 -2.29 12.89
N HIS A 114 -1.14 -2.57 11.97
CA HIS A 114 -0.57 -3.90 11.83
C HIS A 114 0.41 -4.19 12.96
N GLU A 115 0.29 -5.39 13.53
CA GLU A 115 1.27 -5.96 14.44
C GLU A 115 2.29 -6.83 13.66
N LYS A 116 3.47 -7.08 14.25
CA LYS A 116 4.52 -7.91 13.62
C LYS A 116 3.99 -9.28 13.20
N ALA A 117 3.14 -9.91 14.01
CA ALA A 117 2.53 -11.20 13.69
C ALA A 117 1.68 -11.16 12.40
N HIS A 118 0.98 -10.05 12.14
CA HIS A 118 0.22 -9.87 10.90
C HIS A 118 1.16 -9.74 9.69
N LEU A 119 2.25 -9.00 9.85
CA LEU A 119 3.27 -8.84 8.79
C LEU A 119 3.98 -10.16 8.51
N ASP A 120 4.36 -10.90 9.54
CA ASP A 120 5.02 -12.22 9.41
C ASP A 120 4.11 -13.22 8.69
N LYS A 121 2.81 -13.27 9.04
CA LYS A 121 1.83 -14.08 8.34
C LYS A 121 1.74 -13.70 6.85
N CYS A 122 1.70 -12.40 6.56
CA CYS A 122 1.66 -11.90 5.20
C CYS A 122 2.92 -12.29 4.42
N ILE A 123 4.11 -12.10 4.99
CA ILE A 123 5.39 -12.44 4.39
C ILE A 123 5.47 -13.95 4.12
N ALA A 124 5.07 -14.78 5.09
CA ALA A 124 5.05 -16.23 4.92
C ALA A 124 4.13 -16.67 3.77
N ALA A 125 2.94 -16.07 3.65
CA ALA A 125 2.03 -16.31 2.54
C ALA A 125 2.66 -15.90 1.19
N PHE A 126 3.30 -14.72 1.12
CA PHE A 126 4.03 -14.29 -0.08
C PHE A 126 5.12 -15.29 -0.47
N ILE A 127 5.94 -15.75 0.47
CA ILE A 127 7.00 -16.72 0.20
C ILE A 127 6.41 -18.04 -0.29
N LYS A 128 5.36 -18.54 0.35
CA LYS A 128 4.69 -19.80 -0.05
C LYS A 128 4.17 -19.71 -1.48
N VAL A 129 3.36 -18.69 -1.78
CA VAL A 129 2.78 -18.47 -3.12
C VAL A 129 3.88 -18.16 -4.15
N GLY A 130 4.93 -17.43 -3.75
CA GLY A 130 6.07 -17.12 -4.62
C GLY A 130 6.84 -18.36 -5.05
N LYS A 131 6.99 -19.35 -4.18
CA LYS A 131 7.58 -20.65 -4.52
C LYS A 131 6.65 -21.49 -5.40
N GLU A 132 5.35 -21.55 -5.10
CA GLU A 132 4.35 -22.27 -5.89
C GLU A 132 4.28 -21.76 -7.34
N LEU A 133 4.39 -20.46 -7.53
CA LEU A 133 4.28 -19.82 -8.85
C LEU A 133 5.66 -19.57 -9.52
N ASN A 134 6.74 -20.11 -8.98
CA ASN A 134 8.11 -19.93 -9.48
C ASN A 134 8.57 -18.47 -9.62
N VAL A 135 8.04 -17.58 -8.80
CA VAL A 135 8.52 -16.19 -8.68
C VAL A 135 9.82 -16.14 -7.89
N LEU A 136 9.92 -16.96 -6.86
CA LEU A 136 11.14 -17.18 -6.09
C LEU A 136 11.82 -18.45 -6.59
N LYS A 137 13.13 -18.38 -6.84
CA LYS A 137 13.92 -19.58 -7.14
C LYS A 137 13.91 -20.48 -5.91
N THR A 138 13.47 -21.72 -6.09
CA THR A 138 13.68 -22.77 -5.08
C THR A 138 15.16 -23.16 -5.16
N GLU A 139 15.93 -22.92 -4.09
CA GLU A 139 17.25 -23.55 -3.94
C GLU A 139 17.09 -25.04 -3.75
#